data_3ae47c2a97e28a6132b0eaeee9fab85b
#
_entry.id   3ae47c2a97e28a6132b0eaeee9fab85b
#
_cell.length_a   1.000
_cell.length_b   1.000
_cell.length_c   1.000
_cell.angle_alpha   90.00
_cell.angle_beta   90.00
_cell.angle_gamma   90.00
#
_symmetry.space_group_name_H-M   'P 1'
#
loop_
_entity.id
_entity.type
_entity.pdbx_description
1 polymer ?
#
loop_
_entity_poly.entity_id
_entity_poly.type
_entity_poly.pdbx_seq_one_letter_code
_entity_poly.pdbx_strand_id
1 'polypeptide(L)'
;HEIGHRVLHGQGATADTLRNLRSWTKGSKETEANVFASELLMPERLFKPMVAKQNPSLDFIDSLADTFRTSRQAAAIRFIQTTAEPCAFVLFRQGRYEWSLKSDSFEFFIRDGTPHKYTGVSELLRGKAGLPGPAQTPAGAWLEDQDPNGRASLMEDARVLPEYHEAFALLWINEELD
;
A
#
# COMPACT_ATOMS: atom_id res chain seq x y z
N HIS A 1 3.89 16.23 8.38
CA HIS A 1 2.83 16.81 7.57
C HIS A 1 2.59 18.27 7.96
N GLU A 2 2.21 18.59 9.20
CA GLU A 2 1.99 19.96 9.68
C GLU A 2 3.19 20.89 9.46
N ILE A 3 4.43 20.36 9.63
CA ILE A 3 5.65 21.11 9.32
C ILE A 3 5.69 21.44 7.82
N GLY A 4 5.28 20.50 6.96
CA GLY A 4 5.20 20.72 5.51
C GLY A 4 4.28 21.88 5.16
N HIS A 5 3.08 21.91 5.72
CA HIS A 5 2.14 23.03 5.54
C HIS A 5 2.73 24.37 5.99
N ARG A 6 3.39 24.41 7.14
CA ARG A 6 4.01 25.64 7.65
C ARG A 6 5.18 26.12 6.80
N VAL A 7 6.01 25.21 6.30
CA VAL A 7 7.20 25.54 5.50
C VAL A 7 6.82 25.95 4.07
N LEU A 8 5.89 25.21 3.45
CA LEU A 8 5.55 25.40 2.04
C LEU A 8 4.42 26.43 1.81
N HIS A 9 3.47 26.53 2.74
CA HIS A 9 2.24 27.30 2.51
C HIS A 9 1.97 28.42 3.52
N GLY A 10 2.84 28.60 4.53
CA GLY A 10 2.63 29.61 5.56
C GLY A 10 1.47 29.28 6.52
N GLN A 11 0.98 30.28 7.29
CA GLN A 11 -0.09 30.06 8.27
C GLN A 11 -1.47 29.95 7.59
N GLY A 12 -1.94 28.74 7.40
CA GLY A 12 -3.31 28.44 7.03
C GLY A 12 -3.64 27.05 7.59
N ALA A 13 -4.31 27.02 8.76
CA ALA A 13 -4.74 25.77 9.37
C ALA A 13 -5.80 25.08 8.50
N THR A 14 -5.47 23.96 7.92
CA THR A 14 -6.43 23.02 7.34
C THR A 14 -6.56 21.85 8.29
N ALA A 15 -7.77 21.58 8.78
CA ALA A 15 -8.04 20.39 9.57
C ALA A 15 -8.00 19.17 8.66
N ASP A 16 -6.92 18.38 8.80
CA ASP A 16 -6.75 17.17 8.02
C ASP A 16 -7.64 16.05 8.51
N THR A 17 -8.50 15.62 7.63
CA THR A 17 -9.16 14.31 7.75
C THR A 17 -8.37 13.30 6.92
N LEU A 18 -8.29 12.05 7.38
CA LEU A 18 -7.73 10.88 6.67
C LEU A 18 -8.27 10.72 5.23
N ARG A 19 -9.34 11.44 4.90
CA ARG A 19 -9.94 11.58 3.58
C ARG A 19 -9.00 12.23 2.56
N ASN A 20 -8.05 13.06 3.02
CA ASN A 20 -7.14 13.83 2.16
C ASN A 20 -5.94 13.00 1.68
N LEU A 21 -5.65 11.85 2.31
CA LEU A 21 -4.69 10.87 1.79
C LEU A 21 -5.13 10.26 0.45
N ARG A 22 -6.41 10.36 0.10
CA ARG A 22 -6.97 9.85 -1.17
C ARG A 22 -6.68 10.73 -2.38
N SER A 23 -6.41 12.01 -2.20
CA SER A 23 -6.16 12.92 -3.33
C SER A 23 -4.67 13.14 -3.55
N TRP A 24 -4.00 12.13 -4.08
CA TRP A 24 -2.68 12.26 -4.69
C TRP A 24 -2.76 13.00 -6.04
N THR A 25 -3.69 13.94 -6.17
CA THR A 25 -3.77 14.81 -7.33
C THR A 25 -2.57 15.76 -7.29
N LYS A 26 -1.68 15.63 -8.27
CA LYS A 26 -0.54 16.53 -8.45
C LYS A 26 -0.98 17.99 -8.28
N GLY A 27 -0.32 18.71 -7.36
CA GLY A 27 -0.51 20.16 -7.19
C GLY A 27 -1.46 20.59 -6.06
N SER A 28 -1.96 19.69 -5.21
CA SER A 28 -2.67 20.10 -3.99
C SER A 28 -1.67 20.41 -2.87
N LYS A 29 -1.98 21.39 -2.01
CA LYS A 29 -1.17 21.73 -0.82
C LYS A 29 -0.96 20.53 0.10
N GLU A 30 -1.95 19.65 0.17
CA GLU A 30 -1.91 18.39 0.92
C GLU A 30 -0.88 17.42 0.35
N THR A 31 -0.86 17.27 -0.99
CA THR A 31 0.12 16.42 -1.66
C THR A 31 1.54 16.93 -1.42
N GLU A 32 1.77 18.24 -1.53
CA GLU A 32 3.08 18.84 -1.30
C GLU A 32 3.54 18.68 0.16
N ALA A 33 2.64 18.87 1.14
CA ALA A 33 2.93 18.65 2.55
C ALA A 33 3.24 17.17 2.86
N ASN A 34 2.53 16.23 2.23
CA ASN A 34 2.79 14.80 2.37
C ASN A 34 4.13 14.38 1.76
N VAL A 35 4.46 14.90 0.58
CA VAL A 35 5.76 14.66 -0.06
C VAL A 35 6.89 15.22 0.81
N PHE A 36 6.74 16.44 1.32
CA PHE A 36 7.72 17.05 2.23
C PHE A 36 7.90 16.20 3.51
N ALA A 37 6.81 15.78 4.14
CA ALA A 37 6.86 14.96 5.34
C ALA A 37 7.53 13.60 5.07
N SER A 38 7.19 12.97 3.95
CA SER A 38 7.81 11.70 3.54
C SER A 38 9.31 11.85 3.31
N GLU A 39 9.74 12.94 2.63
CA GLU A 39 11.16 13.18 2.37
C GLU A 39 11.92 13.55 3.66
N LEU A 40 11.28 14.23 4.59
CA LEU A 40 11.87 14.58 5.88
C LEU A 40 12.09 13.34 6.77
N LEU A 41 11.10 12.44 6.84
CA LEU A 41 11.11 11.27 7.71
C LEU A 41 11.81 10.07 7.07
N MET A 42 11.65 9.90 5.77
CA MET A 42 12.17 8.78 4.96
C MET A 42 12.91 9.33 3.72
N PRO A 43 14.07 9.97 3.90
CA PRO A 43 14.81 10.57 2.78
C PRO A 43 15.10 9.55 1.68
N GLU A 44 14.81 9.88 0.43
CA GLU A 44 14.95 8.96 -0.71
C GLU A 44 16.35 8.37 -0.80
N ARG A 45 17.37 9.18 -0.57
CA ARG A 45 18.79 8.75 -0.58
C ARG A 45 19.11 7.62 0.40
N LEU A 46 18.37 7.50 1.50
CA LEU A 46 18.53 6.44 2.51
C LEU A 46 17.55 5.29 2.26
N PHE A 47 16.34 5.60 1.84
CA PHE A 47 15.25 4.65 1.67
C PHE A 47 15.41 3.78 0.41
N LYS A 48 15.65 4.41 -0.74
CA LYS A 48 15.75 3.74 -2.04
C LYS A 48 16.80 2.62 -2.12
N PRO A 49 18.03 2.78 -1.57
CA PRO A 49 19.01 1.70 -1.56
C PRO A 49 18.59 0.49 -0.72
N MET A 50 17.75 0.68 0.30
CA MET A 50 17.21 -0.42 1.10
C MET A 50 16.15 -1.20 0.30
N VAL A 51 15.27 -0.49 -0.38
CA VAL A 51 14.20 -1.08 -1.21
C VAL A 51 14.75 -1.85 -2.40
N ALA A 52 15.76 -1.33 -3.08
CA ALA A 52 16.31 -1.92 -4.31
C ALA A 52 16.91 -3.33 -4.16
N LYS A 53 17.09 -3.84 -2.95
CA LYS A 53 17.74 -5.11 -2.66
C LYS A 53 16.82 -6.15 -2.02
N GLN A 54 15.56 -5.84 -1.87
CA GLN A 54 14.63 -6.67 -1.09
C GLN A 54 13.40 -7.04 -1.91
N ASN A 55 12.97 -8.28 -1.75
CA ASN A 55 11.68 -8.71 -2.27
C ASN A 55 10.55 -8.03 -1.48
N PRO A 56 9.43 -7.69 -2.14
CA PRO A 56 8.26 -7.14 -1.47
C PRO A 56 7.73 -8.07 -0.38
N SER A 57 7.50 -7.53 0.83
CA SER A 57 6.78 -8.23 1.91
C SER A 57 6.31 -7.21 2.95
N LEU A 58 5.27 -7.54 3.71
CA LEU A 58 4.80 -6.70 4.81
C LEU A 58 5.80 -6.68 5.98
N ASP A 59 6.53 -7.77 6.20
CA ASP A 59 7.59 -7.80 7.22
C ASP A 59 8.74 -6.85 6.85
N PHE A 60 9.07 -6.73 5.57
CA PHE A 60 10.05 -5.74 5.13
C PHE A 60 9.52 -4.32 5.31
N ILE A 61 8.26 -4.06 4.98
CA ILE A 61 7.62 -2.75 5.24
C ILE A 61 7.63 -2.43 6.74
N ASP A 62 7.36 -3.40 7.62
CA ASP A 62 7.45 -3.22 9.06
C ASP A 62 8.88 -2.86 9.50
N SER A 63 9.89 -3.52 8.95
CA SER A 63 11.30 -3.19 9.24
C SER A 63 11.68 -1.77 8.80
N LEU A 64 11.13 -1.30 7.68
CA LEU A 64 11.30 0.09 7.24
C LEU A 64 10.60 1.07 8.18
N ALA A 65 9.36 0.75 8.59
CA ALA A 65 8.61 1.57 9.55
C ALA A 65 9.36 1.74 10.87
N ASP A 66 9.92 0.65 11.40
CA ASP A 66 10.74 0.66 12.62
C ASP A 66 12.03 1.46 12.43
N THR A 67 12.73 1.25 11.31
CA THR A 67 14.00 1.94 11.00
C THR A 67 13.81 3.45 10.95
N PHE A 68 12.76 3.91 10.29
CA PHE A 68 12.47 5.33 10.11
C PHE A 68 11.53 5.90 11.18
N ARG A 69 11.09 5.08 12.15
CA ARG A 69 10.15 5.45 13.22
C ARG A 69 8.87 6.10 12.67
N THR A 70 8.30 5.48 11.66
CA THR A 70 7.08 5.92 11.00
C THR A 70 5.97 4.88 11.18
N SER A 71 4.75 5.19 10.75
CA SER A 71 3.70 4.19 10.69
C SER A 71 3.95 3.20 9.54
N ARG A 72 3.48 1.95 9.69
CA ARG A 72 3.49 0.94 8.61
C ARG A 72 2.88 1.49 7.32
N GLN A 73 1.77 2.20 7.43
CA GLN A 73 1.08 2.78 6.28
C GLN A 73 1.96 3.83 5.56
N ALA A 74 2.65 4.70 6.31
CA ALA A 74 3.57 5.68 5.72
C ALA A 74 4.76 4.99 5.03
N ALA A 75 5.32 3.95 5.66
CA ALA A 75 6.40 3.15 5.08
C ALA A 75 5.93 2.40 3.82
N ALA A 76 4.72 1.82 3.82
CA ALA A 76 4.13 1.16 2.65
C ALA A 76 3.94 2.13 1.48
N ILE A 77 3.39 3.32 1.74
CA ILE A 77 3.24 4.36 0.71
C ILE A 77 4.60 4.73 0.12
N ARG A 78 5.60 4.99 0.99
CA ARG A 78 6.96 5.34 0.53
C ARG A 78 7.61 4.19 -0.25
N PHE A 79 7.41 2.95 0.18
CA PHE A 79 7.87 1.76 -0.54
C PHE A 79 7.31 1.70 -1.95
N ILE A 80 5.98 1.79 -2.10
CA ILE A 80 5.31 1.77 -3.41
C ILE A 80 5.79 2.90 -4.34
N GLN A 81 6.07 4.08 -3.79
CA GLN A 81 6.57 5.24 -4.55
C GLN A 81 8.02 5.10 -5.00
N THR A 82 8.80 4.23 -4.36
CA THR A 82 10.26 4.13 -4.60
C THR A 82 10.70 2.80 -5.20
N THR A 83 9.88 1.76 -5.12
CA THR A 83 10.18 0.46 -5.71
C THR A 83 10.13 0.49 -7.22
N ALA A 84 11.01 -0.29 -7.87
CA ALA A 84 10.92 -0.57 -9.31
C ALA A 84 10.05 -1.80 -9.60
N GLU A 85 9.71 -2.59 -8.57
CA GLU A 85 8.89 -3.79 -8.71
C GLU A 85 7.43 -3.42 -8.99
N PRO A 86 6.72 -4.21 -9.83
CA PRO A 86 5.30 -4.01 -10.08
C PRO A 86 4.48 -4.42 -8.85
N CYS A 87 4.28 -3.46 -7.95
CA CYS A 87 3.63 -3.64 -6.65
C CYS A 87 2.40 -2.76 -6.48
N ALA A 88 1.47 -3.23 -5.66
CA ALA A 88 0.35 -2.42 -5.18
C ALA A 88 0.10 -2.67 -3.69
N PHE A 89 -0.23 -1.61 -2.95
CA PHE A 89 -0.69 -1.69 -1.57
C PHE A 89 -2.17 -1.36 -1.52
N VAL A 90 -2.95 -2.22 -0.86
CA VAL A 90 -4.41 -2.09 -0.78
C VAL A 90 -4.82 -2.06 0.68
N LEU A 91 -5.65 -1.08 1.07
CA LEU A 91 -6.24 -0.96 2.39
C LEU A 91 -7.74 -1.25 2.34
N PHE A 92 -8.18 -2.07 3.27
CA PHE A 92 -9.59 -2.31 3.59
C PHE A 92 -9.90 -1.77 4.98
N ARG A 93 -11.06 -1.16 5.13
CA ARG A 93 -11.60 -0.75 6.42
C ARG A 93 -13.00 -1.28 6.57
N GLN A 94 -13.29 -1.89 7.74
CA GLN A 94 -14.58 -2.54 8.00
C GLN A 94 -14.96 -3.56 6.91
N GLY A 95 -13.97 -4.30 6.40
CA GLY A 95 -14.15 -5.32 5.37
C GLY A 95 -14.46 -4.79 3.96
N ARG A 96 -14.28 -3.50 3.70
CA ARG A 96 -14.48 -2.86 2.39
C ARG A 96 -13.22 -2.18 1.91
N TYR A 97 -13.01 -2.18 0.59
CA TYR A 97 -11.96 -1.41 -0.05
C TYR A 97 -12.04 0.06 0.38
N GLU A 98 -10.94 0.58 0.85
CA GLU A 98 -10.81 1.98 1.25
C GLU A 98 -9.99 2.76 0.20
N TRP A 99 -8.80 2.28 -0.13
CA TRP A 99 -7.96 2.81 -1.20
C TRP A 99 -6.85 1.83 -1.58
N SER A 100 -6.23 2.07 -2.73
CA SER A 100 -4.99 1.41 -3.15
C SER A 100 -3.99 2.42 -3.71
N LEU A 101 -2.72 2.06 -3.63
CA LEU A 101 -1.62 2.77 -4.28
C LEU A 101 -0.80 1.77 -5.08
N LYS A 102 -0.44 2.14 -6.31
CA LYS A 102 0.32 1.31 -7.24
C LYS A 102 1.67 1.95 -7.51
N SER A 103 2.71 1.12 -7.72
CA SER A 103 3.98 1.58 -8.30
C SER A 103 3.79 1.95 -9.77
N ASP A 104 4.70 2.72 -10.32
CA ASP A 104 4.63 3.15 -11.72
C ASP A 104 4.67 1.98 -12.71
N SER A 105 5.29 0.86 -12.31
CA SER A 105 5.37 -0.38 -13.08
C SER A 105 4.16 -1.31 -12.95
N PHE A 106 3.21 -1.02 -12.06
CA PHE A 106 1.99 -1.83 -11.88
C PHE A 106 0.86 -1.30 -12.75
N GLU A 107 0.65 -1.88 -13.93
CA GLU A 107 -0.27 -1.38 -14.96
C GLU A 107 -1.74 -1.76 -14.76
N PHE A 108 -2.03 -2.78 -13.94
CA PHE A 108 -3.36 -3.35 -13.77
C PHE A 108 -4.30 -2.52 -12.89
N PHE A 109 -5.61 -2.75 -13.04
CA PHE A 109 -6.66 -2.14 -12.22
C PHE A 109 -7.04 -3.02 -11.04
N ILE A 110 -6.93 -2.48 -9.82
CA ILE A 110 -7.29 -3.20 -8.59
C ILE A 110 -8.82 -3.17 -8.43
N ARG A 111 -9.39 -4.34 -8.13
CA ARG A 111 -10.83 -4.46 -7.79
C ARG A 111 -11.13 -3.68 -6.52
N ASP A 112 -12.24 -2.95 -6.55
CA ASP A 112 -12.81 -2.28 -5.39
C ASP A 112 -13.86 -3.17 -4.67
N GLY A 113 -14.55 -2.62 -3.67
CA GLY A 113 -15.62 -3.28 -2.94
C GLY A 113 -15.15 -4.19 -1.82
N THR A 114 -15.72 -5.40 -1.72
CA THR A 114 -15.34 -6.40 -0.72
C THR A 114 -14.24 -7.32 -1.25
N PRO A 115 -13.31 -7.78 -0.38
CA PRO A 115 -12.26 -8.69 -0.83
C PRO A 115 -12.85 -9.96 -1.45
N HIS A 116 -12.34 -10.35 -2.61
CA HIS A 116 -12.79 -11.55 -3.28
C HIS A 116 -12.48 -12.80 -2.44
N LYS A 117 -13.35 -13.81 -2.48
CA LYS A 117 -13.27 -15.03 -1.65
C LYS A 117 -11.94 -15.80 -1.75
N TYR A 118 -11.18 -15.61 -2.81
CA TYR A 118 -9.90 -16.27 -3.06
C TYR A 118 -8.69 -15.46 -2.58
N THR A 119 -8.89 -14.28 -2.00
CA THR A 119 -7.81 -13.46 -1.45
C THR A 119 -7.46 -13.86 -0.02
N GLY A 120 -6.19 -13.73 0.35
CA GLY A 120 -5.74 -13.94 1.72
C GLY A 120 -6.42 -12.99 2.71
N VAL A 121 -6.64 -11.73 2.31
CA VAL A 121 -7.42 -10.77 3.11
C VAL A 121 -8.80 -11.33 3.44
N SER A 122 -9.53 -11.90 2.47
CA SER A 122 -10.86 -12.49 2.71
C SER A 122 -10.81 -13.66 3.68
N GLU A 123 -9.77 -14.48 3.59
CA GLU A 123 -9.58 -15.62 4.51
C GLU A 123 -9.32 -15.14 5.94
N LEU A 124 -8.43 -14.17 6.11
CA LEU A 124 -8.10 -13.56 7.40
C LEU A 124 -9.32 -12.89 8.05
N LEU A 125 -10.11 -12.14 7.28
CA LEU A 125 -11.33 -11.49 7.78
C LEU A 125 -12.40 -12.49 8.23
N ARG A 126 -12.38 -13.75 7.72
CA ARG A 126 -13.23 -14.85 8.17
C ARG A 126 -12.69 -15.60 9.40
N GLY A 127 -11.58 -15.12 9.96
CA GLY A 127 -10.97 -15.72 11.16
C GLY A 127 -10.12 -16.97 10.88
N LYS A 128 -9.73 -17.22 9.63
CA LYS A 128 -8.71 -18.23 9.36
C LYS A 128 -7.39 -17.78 9.97
N ALA A 129 -6.64 -18.72 10.53
CA ALA A 129 -5.30 -18.44 11.04
C ALA A 129 -4.45 -17.81 9.95
N GLY A 130 -3.69 -16.76 10.32
CA GLY A 130 -2.95 -15.94 9.38
C GLY A 130 -2.09 -16.73 8.41
N LEU A 131 -2.02 -16.28 7.18
CA LEU A 131 -1.08 -16.82 6.20
C LEU A 131 0.35 -16.57 6.74
N PRO A 132 1.22 -17.55 6.72
CA PRO A 132 2.59 -17.38 7.19
C PRO A 132 3.47 -16.62 6.18
N GLY A 133 3.05 -15.41 5.76
CA GLY A 133 3.74 -14.57 4.80
C GLY A 133 3.17 -14.65 3.38
N PRO A 134 3.94 -14.23 2.37
CA PRO A 134 3.50 -14.13 0.98
C PRO A 134 3.00 -15.46 0.40
N ALA A 135 1.89 -15.42 -0.32
CA ALA A 135 1.29 -16.57 -0.98
C ALA A 135 0.84 -16.21 -2.41
N GLN A 136 0.78 -17.21 -3.29
CA GLN A 136 0.17 -17.03 -4.60
C GLN A 136 -1.35 -16.95 -4.48
N THR A 137 -1.93 -15.99 -5.20
CA THR A 137 -3.37 -15.75 -5.26
C THR A 137 -3.78 -15.61 -6.73
N PRO A 138 -4.95 -16.12 -7.18
CA PRO A 138 -5.42 -15.92 -8.53
C PRO A 138 -5.47 -14.42 -8.87
N ALA A 139 -4.84 -14.03 -10.00
CA ALA A 139 -4.75 -12.62 -10.39
C ALA A 139 -6.13 -11.96 -10.51
N GLY A 140 -7.11 -12.64 -11.08
CA GLY A 140 -8.47 -12.11 -11.19
C GLY A 140 -9.25 -11.98 -9.88
N ALA A 141 -8.73 -12.49 -8.76
CA ALA A 141 -9.29 -12.17 -7.45
C ALA A 141 -8.98 -10.72 -7.01
N TRP A 142 -7.92 -10.12 -7.57
CA TRP A 142 -7.43 -8.79 -7.28
C TRP A 142 -7.59 -7.80 -8.44
N LEU A 143 -7.51 -8.28 -9.68
CA LEU A 143 -7.42 -7.46 -10.88
C LEU A 143 -8.73 -7.53 -11.68
N GLU A 144 -9.23 -6.37 -12.15
CA GLU A 144 -10.47 -6.28 -12.90
C GLU A 144 -10.36 -6.93 -14.28
N ASP A 145 -9.19 -6.83 -14.90
CA ASP A 145 -8.90 -7.25 -16.27
C ASP A 145 -8.59 -8.75 -16.36
N GLN A 146 -8.57 -9.48 -15.24
CA GLN A 146 -8.21 -10.89 -15.17
C GLN A 146 -9.41 -11.75 -14.74
N ASP A 147 -9.50 -12.96 -15.29
CA ASP A 147 -10.53 -13.94 -14.88
C ASP A 147 -10.18 -14.49 -13.47
N PRO A 148 -11.09 -14.37 -12.48
CA PRO A 148 -10.89 -14.96 -11.16
C PRO A 148 -10.67 -16.48 -11.15
N ASN A 149 -11.11 -17.19 -12.20
CA ASN A 149 -10.89 -18.63 -12.40
C ASN A 149 -9.77 -18.93 -13.39
N GLY A 150 -9.07 -17.91 -13.87
CA GLY A 150 -7.93 -18.02 -14.77
C GLY A 150 -6.71 -18.64 -14.09
N ARG A 151 -5.68 -18.94 -14.89
CA ARG A 151 -4.42 -19.54 -14.40
C ARG A 151 -3.42 -18.48 -13.94
N ALA A 152 -3.60 -17.24 -14.34
CA ALA A 152 -2.73 -16.14 -13.94
C ALA A 152 -2.77 -15.94 -12.42
N SER A 153 -1.60 -15.76 -11.81
CA SER A 153 -1.47 -15.55 -10.37
C SER A 153 -0.54 -14.39 -10.07
N LEU A 154 -0.75 -13.76 -8.94
CA LEU A 154 0.16 -12.78 -8.35
C LEU A 154 0.51 -13.18 -6.92
N MET A 155 1.49 -12.52 -6.36
CA MET A 155 1.83 -12.70 -4.96
C MET A 155 1.02 -11.74 -4.08
N GLU A 156 0.53 -12.24 -2.97
CA GLU A 156 -0.20 -11.50 -1.96
C GLU A 156 0.46 -11.72 -0.60
N ASP A 157 0.77 -10.66 0.11
CA ASP A 157 1.07 -10.68 1.54
C ASP A 157 -0.02 -9.87 2.25
N ALA A 158 -0.81 -10.52 3.10
CA ALA A 158 -2.00 -9.93 3.72
C ALA A 158 -1.91 -9.93 5.24
N ARG A 159 -2.45 -8.89 5.87
CA ARG A 159 -2.52 -8.77 7.32
C ARG A 159 -3.81 -8.08 7.75
N VAL A 160 -4.34 -8.50 8.89
CA VAL A 160 -5.51 -7.88 9.53
C VAL A 160 -5.08 -7.27 10.85
N LEU A 161 -5.57 -6.08 11.13
CA LEU A 161 -5.47 -5.37 12.39
C LEU A 161 -6.87 -5.23 13.00
N PRO A 162 -7.34 -6.22 13.77
CA PRO A 162 -8.71 -6.26 14.29
C PRO A 162 -9.06 -5.05 15.16
N GLU A 163 -8.10 -4.56 15.93
CA GLU A 163 -8.23 -3.39 16.83
C GLU A 163 -8.62 -2.11 16.09
N TYR A 164 -8.19 -1.98 14.82
CA TYR A 164 -8.47 -0.83 13.97
C TYR A 164 -9.57 -1.10 12.93
N HIS A 165 -10.12 -2.32 12.90
CA HIS A 165 -11.01 -2.78 11.82
C HIS A 165 -10.41 -2.61 10.43
N GLU A 166 -9.09 -2.77 10.33
CA GLU A 166 -8.32 -2.62 9.10
C GLU A 166 -7.73 -3.96 8.65
N ALA A 167 -7.66 -4.12 7.34
CA ALA A 167 -6.88 -5.16 6.69
C ALA A 167 -6.13 -4.56 5.50
N PHE A 168 -4.96 -5.08 5.20
CA PHE A 168 -4.19 -4.63 4.04
C PHE A 168 -3.50 -5.79 3.37
N ALA A 169 -3.21 -5.59 2.10
CA ALA A 169 -2.44 -6.48 1.29
C ALA A 169 -1.36 -5.70 0.53
N LEU A 170 -0.19 -6.32 0.43
CA LEU A 170 0.83 -5.99 -0.53
C LEU A 170 0.75 -7.01 -1.65
N LEU A 171 0.59 -6.52 -2.87
CA LEU A 171 0.51 -7.34 -4.08
C LEU A 171 1.74 -7.08 -4.94
N TRP A 172 2.25 -8.11 -5.61
CA TRP A 172 3.28 -7.93 -6.64
C TRP A 172 3.22 -9.04 -7.68
N ILE A 173 3.79 -8.75 -8.84
CA ILE A 173 3.80 -9.62 -10.00
C ILE A 173 5.21 -10.19 -10.15
N ASN A 174 5.35 -11.51 -10.08
CA ASN A 174 6.63 -12.19 -10.24
C ASN A 174 6.89 -12.64 -11.68
N GLU A 175 5.84 -12.84 -12.46
CA GLU A 175 5.88 -13.33 -13.83
C GLU A 175 4.96 -12.47 -14.68
N GLU A 176 5.22 -12.35 -15.97
CA GLU A 176 4.32 -11.62 -16.86
C GLU A 176 2.92 -12.24 -16.80
N LEU A 177 1.93 -11.41 -16.54
CA LEU A 177 0.53 -11.80 -16.60
C LEU A 177 0.07 -11.67 -18.07
N ASP A 178 -0.09 -12.83 -18.73
CA ASP A 178 -0.65 -12.91 -20.09
C ASP A 178 -2.16 -12.64 -20.13
#